data_8c845ed1a0a302fec965b22a61bc80b9
#
_entry.id   8c845ed1a0a302fec965b22a61bc80b9
#
_cell.length_a   1.000
_cell.length_b   1.000
_cell.length_c   1.000
_cell.angle_alpha   90.00
_cell.angle_beta   90.00
_cell.angle_gamma   90.00
#
_symmetry.space_group_name_H-M   'P 1'
#
loop_
_entity.id
_entity.type
_entity.pdbx_description
1 polymer ?
#
loop_
_entity_poly.entity_id
_entity_poly.type
_entity_poly.pdbx_seq_one_letter_code
_entity_poly.pdbx_strand_id
1 'polypeptide(L)'
;ADTASLHFATAANKIGNGLDEQLENFIKEHPDTKLVIIDTMQKIKEAGGEAYSYASDYEIIGKLKQFADKHCICVLTVHHTRKQPAGDSFEMISGTTGLLGCADGSLLMQKKKRTALEATIDVVGRDQQDQILYLKKDADTQIWNLEKVENELHKEPPDHVLDAVAGLLSAEHPIWTGSPSALADAVHVGMAADV
;
A
#
# COMPACT_ATOMS: atom_id res chain seq x y z
N ALA A 1 -11.42 8.03 -20.72
CA ALA A 1 -11.15 6.59 -20.50
C ALA A 1 -12.35 5.81 -21.01
N ASP A 2 -12.12 4.70 -21.70
CA ASP A 2 -13.18 3.76 -22.08
C ASP A 2 -13.63 3.02 -20.79
N THR A 3 -14.92 3.11 -20.49
CA THR A 3 -15.56 2.48 -19.33
C THR A 3 -16.41 1.27 -19.70
N ALA A 4 -16.37 0.83 -20.96
CA ALA A 4 -17.18 -0.27 -21.45
C ALA A 4 -16.92 -1.61 -20.72
N SER A 5 -15.70 -1.77 -20.18
CA SER A 5 -15.29 -2.96 -19.40
C SER A 5 -15.37 -2.75 -17.87
N LEU A 6 -15.99 -1.66 -17.41
CA LEU A 6 -16.10 -1.33 -15.99
C LEU A 6 -17.55 -1.53 -15.53
N HIS A 7 -17.75 -2.47 -14.62
CA HIS A 7 -19.04 -2.82 -14.05
C HIS A 7 -19.08 -2.45 -12.58
N PHE A 8 -20.19 -1.88 -12.12
CA PHE A 8 -20.39 -1.51 -10.71
C PHE A 8 -21.60 -2.23 -10.14
N ALA A 9 -21.40 -2.83 -8.95
CA ALA A 9 -22.48 -3.33 -8.13
C ALA A 9 -22.52 -2.54 -6.81
N THR A 10 -23.64 -1.93 -6.49
CA THR A 10 -23.85 -1.17 -5.26
C THR A 10 -24.34 -2.04 -4.10
N ALA A 11 -24.71 -3.28 -4.37
CA ALA A 11 -25.15 -4.28 -3.41
C ALA A 11 -24.45 -5.61 -3.67
N ALA A 12 -24.02 -6.27 -2.61
CA ALA A 12 -23.45 -7.61 -2.66
C ALA A 12 -24.04 -8.46 -1.53
N ASN A 13 -24.21 -9.73 -1.81
CA ASN A 13 -24.57 -10.73 -0.79
C ASN A 13 -23.39 -10.95 0.18
N LYS A 14 -23.62 -11.74 1.22
CA LYS A 14 -22.58 -12.11 2.17
C LYS A 14 -21.84 -13.35 1.70
N ILE A 15 -20.60 -13.48 2.10
CA ILE A 15 -19.82 -14.68 1.82
C ILE A 15 -20.44 -15.87 2.53
N GLY A 16 -20.56 -17.00 1.83
CA GLY A 16 -21.30 -18.16 2.34
C GLY A 16 -22.83 -17.99 2.34
N ASN A 17 -23.34 -16.84 1.90
CA ASN A 17 -24.78 -16.56 1.79
C ASN A 17 -25.09 -15.79 0.49
N GLY A 18 -24.78 -16.42 -0.65
CA GLY A 18 -25.13 -15.96 -1.98
C GLY A 18 -24.12 -15.08 -2.70
N LEU A 19 -22.99 -14.66 -2.06
CA LEU A 19 -21.93 -13.92 -2.76
C LEU A 19 -21.24 -14.82 -3.78
N ASP A 20 -21.00 -16.07 -3.44
CA ASP A 20 -20.31 -17.02 -4.30
C ASP A 20 -21.10 -17.22 -5.62
N GLU A 21 -22.43 -17.41 -5.53
CA GLU A 21 -23.30 -17.52 -6.71
C GLU A 21 -23.36 -16.19 -7.50
N GLN A 22 -23.36 -15.06 -6.80
CA GLN A 22 -23.36 -13.74 -7.45
C GLN A 22 -22.09 -13.54 -8.27
N LEU A 23 -20.92 -13.87 -7.73
CA LEU A 23 -19.64 -13.78 -8.43
C LEU A 23 -19.54 -14.79 -9.58
N GLU A 24 -19.97 -16.04 -9.38
CA GLU A 24 -19.99 -17.06 -10.44
C GLU A 24 -20.88 -16.66 -11.64
N ASN A 25 -22.05 -16.10 -11.36
CA ASN A 25 -22.94 -15.62 -12.41
C ASN A 25 -22.34 -14.43 -13.16
N PHE A 26 -21.71 -13.49 -12.46
CA PHE A 26 -21.03 -12.37 -13.08
C PHE A 26 -19.91 -12.83 -14.03
N ILE A 27 -19.06 -13.77 -13.60
CA ILE A 27 -17.98 -14.29 -14.47
C ILE A 27 -18.54 -15.04 -15.69
N LYS A 28 -19.68 -15.73 -15.57
CA LYS A 28 -20.32 -16.38 -16.73
C LYS A 28 -20.83 -15.36 -17.74
N GLU A 29 -21.36 -14.24 -17.29
CA GLU A 29 -21.84 -13.14 -18.15
C GLU A 29 -20.67 -12.31 -18.73
N HIS A 30 -19.56 -12.23 -17.99
CA HIS A 30 -18.38 -11.44 -18.34
C HIS A 30 -17.08 -12.28 -18.27
N PRO A 31 -16.88 -13.21 -19.21
CA PRO A 31 -15.75 -14.17 -19.17
C PRO A 31 -14.37 -13.50 -19.33
N ASP A 32 -14.31 -12.28 -19.83
CA ASP A 32 -13.08 -11.49 -19.98
C ASP A 32 -12.66 -10.75 -18.71
N THR A 33 -13.38 -10.91 -17.60
CA THR A 33 -13.06 -10.30 -16.31
C THR A 33 -11.63 -10.67 -15.88
N LYS A 34 -10.85 -9.66 -15.46
CA LYS A 34 -9.48 -9.83 -14.96
C LYS A 34 -9.34 -9.39 -13.50
N LEU A 35 -10.21 -8.50 -13.03
CA LEU A 35 -10.14 -7.93 -11.70
C LEU A 35 -11.53 -7.79 -11.10
N VAL A 36 -11.69 -8.26 -9.89
CA VAL A 36 -12.85 -8.00 -9.03
C VAL A 36 -12.39 -7.19 -7.82
N ILE A 37 -13.02 -6.05 -7.56
CA ILE A 37 -12.71 -5.19 -6.41
C ILE A 37 -13.88 -5.27 -5.41
N ILE A 38 -13.57 -5.60 -4.16
CA ILE A 38 -14.52 -5.66 -3.06
C ILE A 38 -14.22 -4.53 -2.07
N ASP A 39 -15.02 -3.46 -2.11
CA ASP A 39 -14.93 -2.32 -1.21
C ASP A 39 -16.21 -2.23 -0.33
N THR A 40 -16.12 -2.65 0.90
CA THR A 40 -15.00 -3.21 1.66
C THR A 40 -15.32 -4.63 2.11
N MET A 41 -14.27 -5.37 2.51
CA MET A 41 -14.41 -6.72 3.09
C MET A 41 -15.47 -6.78 4.20
N GLN A 42 -15.59 -5.73 5.02
CA GLN A 42 -16.60 -5.63 6.09
C GLN A 42 -18.03 -5.72 5.55
N LYS A 43 -18.28 -5.31 4.32
CA LYS A 43 -19.64 -5.36 3.72
C LYS A 43 -20.07 -6.76 3.32
N ILE A 44 -19.13 -7.65 3.05
CA ILE A 44 -19.42 -9.03 2.65
C ILE A 44 -19.39 -10.03 3.83
N LYS A 45 -18.94 -9.59 5.02
CA LYS A 45 -19.02 -10.40 6.25
C LYS A 45 -20.45 -10.51 6.75
N GLU A 46 -20.78 -11.66 7.34
CA GLU A 46 -22.04 -11.79 8.08
C GLU A 46 -22.02 -10.92 9.34
N ALA A 47 -23.18 -10.40 9.72
CA ALA A 47 -23.33 -9.61 10.93
C ALA A 47 -23.67 -10.53 12.11
N GLY A 48 -22.81 -10.55 13.15
CA GLY A 48 -23.09 -11.17 14.45
C GLY A 48 -22.19 -12.37 14.82
N GLY A 49 -22.01 -12.60 16.12
CA GLY A 49 -21.32 -13.74 16.71
C GLY A 49 -19.80 -13.73 16.56
N GLU A 50 -19.21 -14.88 16.37
CA GLU A 50 -17.77 -15.11 16.16
C GLU A 50 -17.23 -14.57 14.82
N ALA A 51 -18.05 -13.84 14.06
CA ALA A 51 -17.71 -13.25 12.75
C ALA A 51 -16.49 -12.31 12.75
N TYR A 52 -15.99 -11.96 13.93
CA TYR A 52 -14.78 -11.13 14.12
C TYR A 52 -13.57 -11.93 14.61
N SER A 53 -13.64 -13.26 14.51
CA SER A 53 -12.51 -14.12 14.90
C SER A 53 -11.47 -14.23 13.79
N TYR A 54 -10.24 -14.56 14.19
CA TYR A 54 -9.13 -14.91 13.29
C TYR A 54 -9.53 -15.97 12.26
N ALA A 55 -10.23 -17.03 12.72
CA ALA A 55 -10.66 -18.13 11.87
C ALA A 55 -11.63 -17.67 10.77
N SER A 56 -12.53 -16.75 11.10
CA SER A 56 -13.49 -16.19 10.14
C SER A 56 -12.81 -15.37 9.04
N ASP A 57 -11.84 -14.52 9.39
CA ASP A 57 -11.10 -13.72 8.42
C ASP A 57 -10.26 -14.59 7.48
N TYR A 58 -9.60 -15.60 8.03
CA TYR A 58 -8.84 -16.57 7.26
C TYR A 58 -9.72 -17.35 6.28
N GLU A 59 -10.90 -17.80 6.72
CA GLU A 59 -11.85 -18.55 5.89
C GLU A 59 -12.38 -17.69 4.73
N ILE A 60 -12.69 -16.42 4.99
CA ILE A 60 -13.20 -15.49 3.99
C ILE A 60 -12.16 -15.27 2.88
N ILE A 61 -10.93 -14.92 3.24
CA ILE A 61 -9.86 -14.72 2.26
C ILE A 61 -9.55 -16.01 1.52
N GLY A 62 -9.55 -17.17 2.22
CA GLY A 62 -9.37 -18.47 1.59
C GLY A 62 -10.41 -18.77 0.51
N LYS A 63 -11.69 -18.48 0.75
CA LYS A 63 -12.76 -18.63 -0.25
C LYS A 63 -12.57 -17.69 -1.45
N LEU A 64 -12.25 -16.42 -1.18
CA LEU A 64 -11.98 -15.45 -2.25
C LEU A 64 -10.76 -15.84 -3.08
N LYS A 65 -9.71 -16.37 -2.43
CA LYS A 65 -8.55 -16.87 -3.15
C LYS A 65 -8.89 -18.08 -4.02
N GLN A 66 -9.62 -19.06 -3.49
CA GLN A 66 -10.07 -20.22 -4.28
C GLN A 66 -10.88 -19.79 -5.50
N PHE A 67 -11.74 -18.78 -5.36
CA PHE A 67 -12.49 -18.21 -6.47
C PHE A 67 -11.55 -17.53 -7.50
N ALA A 68 -10.59 -16.73 -7.04
CA ALA A 68 -9.60 -16.08 -7.89
C ALA A 68 -8.78 -17.09 -8.69
N ASP A 69 -8.27 -18.13 -8.02
CA ASP A 69 -7.46 -19.20 -8.63
C ASP A 69 -8.29 -20.00 -9.67
N LYS A 70 -9.53 -20.35 -9.33
CA LYS A 70 -10.45 -21.08 -10.21
C LYS A 70 -10.69 -20.36 -11.54
N HIS A 71 -10.82 -19.04 -11.49
CA HIS A 71 -11.16 -18.22 -12.65
C HIS A 71 -9.94 -17.52 -13.28
N CYS A 72 -8.73 -17.71 -12.73
CA CYS A 72 -7.51 -17.02 -13.18
C CYS A 72 -7.67 -15.51 -13.24
N ILE A 73 -8.26 -14.92 -12.18
CA ILE A 73 -8.50 -13.47 -12.02
C ILE A 73 -7.84 -12.94 -10.75
N CYS A 74 -7.69 -11.62 -10.67
CA CYS A 74 -7.31 -10.95 -9.43
C CYS A 74 -8.56 -10.56 -8.62
N VAL A 75 -8.56 -10.82 -7.32
CA VAL A 75 -9.55 -10.30 -6.38
C VAL A 75 -8.86 -9.34 -5.42
N LEU A 76 -9.17 -8.07 -5.51
CA LEU A 76 -8.68 -7.00 -4.64
C LEU A 76 -9.71 -6.70 -3.55
N THR A 77 -9.36 -6.96 -2.30
CA THR A 77 -10.25 -6.72 -1.16
C THR A 77 -9.76 -5.51 -0.37
N VAL A 78 -10.60 -4.47 -0.29
CA VAL A 78 -10.31 -3.28 0.51
C VAL A 78 -10.67 -3.52 1.97
N HIS A 79 -9.77 -3.17 2.88
CA HIS A 79 -9.95 -3.29 4.32
C HIS A 79 -9.44 -2.05 5.06
N HIS A 80 -10.05 -1.73 6.21
CA HIS A 80 -9.62 -0.59 7.02
C HIS A 80 -8.54 -1.00 8.02
N THR A 81 -7.59 -0.09 8.26
CA THR A 81 -6.57 -0.26 9.30
C THR A 81 -7.09 0.16 10.67
N ARG A 82 -6.50 -0.39 11.73
CA ARG A 82 -6.71 0.06 13.12
C ARG A 82 -6.06 1.43 13.30
N LYS A 83 -6.61 2.23 14.23
CA LYS A 83 -6.07 3.56 14.56
C LYS A 83 -4.86 3.51 15.51
N GLN A 84 -4.52 2.35 16.05
CA GLN A 84 -3.39 2.21 16.99
C GLN A 84 -2.08 2.08 16.20
N PRO A 85 -1.04 2.86 16.55
CA PRO A 85 0.29 2.66 15.99
C PRO A 85 0.82 1.27 16.38
N ALA A 86 1.44 0.59 15.45
CA ALA A 86 2.13 -0.67 15.66
C ALA A 86 3.60 -0.54 15.28
N GLY A 87 4.45 -1.42 15.80
CA GLY A 87 5.87 -1.45 15.46
C GLY A 87 6.12 -1.84 14.00
N ASP A 88 5.27 -2.73 13.48
CA ASP A 88 5.17 -3.08 12.07
C ASP A 88 3.89 -2.46 11.49
N SER A 89 4.01 -1.78 10.37
CA SER A 89 2.86 -1.13 9.69
C SER A 89 1.77 -2.14 9.33
N PHE A 90 2.10 -3.38 8.99
CA PHE A 90 1.14 -4.42 8.66
C PHE A 90 0.34 -4.95 9.86
N GLU A 91 0.84 -4.81 11.09
CA GLU A 91 0.08 -5.11 12.29
C GLU A 91 -1.12 -4.16 12.50
N MET A 92 -1.14 -3.01 11.79
CA MET A 92 -2.27 -2.08 11.81
C MET A 92 -3.46 -2.59 10.99
N ILE A 93 -3.31 -3.60 10.16
CA ILE A 93 -4.42 -4.17 9.41
C ILE A 93 -5.42 -4.75 10.43
N SER A 94 -6.63 -4.21 10.41
CA SER A 94 -7.69 -4.60 11.35
C SER A 94 -8.11 -6.05 11.10
N GLY A 95 -7.92 -6.90 12.06
CA GLY A 95 -8.19 -8.33 11.95
C GLY A 95 -7.06 -9.06 12.63
N THR A 96 -6.34 -9.82 11.89
CA THR A 96 -5.31 -10.68 12.44
C THR A 96 -4.23 -10.90 11.39
N THR A 97 -3.05 -11.32 11.82
CA THR A 97 -1.99 -11.83 10.95
C THR A 97 -2.49 -12.90 9.95
N GLY A 98 -3.68 -13.48 10.17
CA GLY A 98 -4.33 -14.42 9.26
C GLY A 98 -4.76 -13.83 7.92
N LEU A 99 -5.12 -12.56 7.86
CA LEU A 99 -5.46 -11.89 6.60
C LEU A 99 -4.24 -11.85 5.66
N LEU A 100 -3.09 -11.45 6.20
CA LEU A 100 -1.83 -11.38 5.46
C LEU A 100 -1.34 -12.77 5.02
N GLY A 101 -1.52 -13.78 5.88
CA GLY A 101 -1.05 -15.15 5.62
C GLY A 101 -1.75 -15.85 4.45
N CYS A 102 -2.98 -15.45 4.10
CA CYS A 102 -3.75 -16.04 3.01
C CYS A 102 -3.69 -15.28 1.70
N ALA A 103 -3.41 -13.98 1.74
CA ALA A 103 -3.31 -13.14 0.55
C ALA A 103 -1.98 -13.41 -0.17
N ASP A 104 -1.98 -13.33 -1.49
CA ASP A 104 -0.75 -13.41 -2.30
C ASP A 104 0.06 -12.13 -2.21
N GLY A 105 -0.58 -11.00 -1.92
CA GLY A 105 0.05 -9.72 -1.68
C GLY A 105 -0.82 -8.77 -0.88
N SER A 106 -0.20 -7.79 -0.27
CA SER A 106 -0.86 -6.76 0.53
C SER A 106 -0.31 -5.37 0.23
N LEU A 107 -1.21 -4.41 0.19
CA LEU A 107 -0.94 -3.01 -0.10
C LEU A 107 -1.44 -2.18 1.09
N LEU A 108 -0.54 -1.60 1.86
CA LEU A 108 -0.91 -0.77 3.01
C LEU A 108 -0.72 0.71 2.70
N MET A 109 -1.82 1.43 2.46
CA MET A 109 -1.78 2.87 2.19
C MET A 109 -1.82 3.67 3.49
N GLN A 110 -0.84 4.55 3.67
CA GLN A 110 -0.71 5.40 4.85
C GLN A 110 -0.57 6.88 4.50
N LYS A 111 -1.11 7.74 5.36
CA LYS A 111 -0.94 9.20 5.29
C LYS A 111 -0.48 9.74 6.64
N LYS A 112 0.51 10.62 6.65
CA LYS A 112 0.97 11.28 7.89
C LYS A 112 -0.12 12.10 8.57
N LYS A 113 -0.99 12.76 7.78
CA LYS A 113 -2.14 13.55 8.24
C LYS A 113 -3.30 13.38 7.28
N ARG A 114 -4.55 13.53 7.75
CA ARG A 114 -5.75 13.46 6.90
C ARG A 114 -5.70 14.39 5.70
N THR A 115 -5.20 15.60 5.91
CA THR A 115 -5.10 16.65 4.90
C THR A 115 -3.85 16.55 4.03
N ALA A 116 -2.93 15.62 4.30
CA ALA A 116 -1.71 15.48 3.51
C ALA A 116 -2.06 15.09 2.06
N LEU A 117 -1.39 15.72 1.12
CA LEU A 117 -1.42 15.36 -0.30
C LEU A 117 -0.38 14.28 -0.64
N GLU A 118 0.36 13.82 0.35
CA GLU A 118 1.37 12.75 0.23
C GLU A 118 0.88 11.51 0.96
N ALA A 119 1.19 10.35 0.41
CA ALA A 119 0.92 9.05 0.99
C ALA A 119 2.04 8.07 0.63
N THR A 120 2.18 7.01 1.41
CA THR A 120 2.98 5.84 1.06
C THR A 120 2.08 4.63 0.89
N ILE A 121 2.48 3.70 0.03
CA ILE A 121 1.94 2.35 -0.01
C ILE A 121 3.08 1.38 0.23
N ASP A 122 3.03 0.68 1.37
CA ASP A 122 3.90 -0.44 1.64
C ASP A 122 3.33 -1.66 0.90
N VAL A 123 4.14 -2.30 0.07
CA VAL A 123 3.76 -3.43 -0.77
C VAL A 123 4.55 -4.63 -0.35
N VAL A 124 3.87 -5.71 0.00
CA VAL A 124 4.48 -7.03 0.25
C VAL A 124 3.74 -8.10 -0.52
N GLY A 125 4.43 -9.14 -0.94
CA GLY A 125 3.82 -10.23 -1.68
C GLY A 125 4.73 -11.44 -1.83
N ARG A 126 4.13 -12.59 -2.17
CA ARG A 126 4.85 -13.86 -2.29
C ARG A 126 5.78 -13.90 -3.50
N ASP A 127 5.31 -13.33 -4.62
CA ASP A 127 5.96 -13.43 -5.92
C ASP A 127 6.53 -12.08 -6.39
N GLN A 128 6.65 -11.12 -5.48
CA GLN A 128 7.19 -9.80 -5.74
C GLN A 128 8.09 -9.34 -4.61
N GLN A 129 9.01 -8.45 -4.92
CA GLN A 129 9.88 -7.84 -3.94
C GLN A 129 9.10 -6.82 -3.10
N ASP A 130 9.37 -6.77 -1.81
CA ASP A 130 8.85 -5.75 -0.92
C ASP A 130 9.31 -4.38 -1.35
N GLN A 131 8.42 -3.41 -1.36
CA GLN A 131 8.68 -2.06 -1.84
C GLN A 131 7.78 -1.03 -1.18
N ILE A 132 8.24 0.22 -1.17
CA ILE A 132 7.46 1.37 -0.73
C ILE A 132 7.21 2.28 -1.94
N LEU A 133 5.95 2.56 -2.21
CA LEU A 133 5.52 3.50 -3.24
C LEU A 133 5.22 4.85 -2.58
N TYR A 134 5.88 5.90 -3.03
CA TYR A 134 5.62 7.27 -2.60
C TYR A 134 4.66 7.94 -3.58
N LEU A 135 3.54 8.42 -3.06
CA LEU A 135 2.46 8.97 -3.86
C LEU A 135 2.20 10.43 -3.50
N LYS A 136 1.88 11.21 -4.51
CA LYS A 136 1.38 12.57 -4.37
C LYS A 136 0.03 12.73 -5.04
N LYS A 137 -0.90 13.31 -4.29
CA LYS A 137 -2.25 13.56 -4.76
C LYS A 137 -2.29 14.90 -5.50
N ASP A 138 -2.75 14.87 -6.72
CA ASP A 138 -3.07 16.08 -7.46
C ASP A 138 -4.31 16.75 -6.84
N ALA A 139 -4.22 18.04 -6.52
CA ALA A 139 -5.27 18.76 -5.82
C ALA A 139 -6.51 18.99 -6.69
N ASP A 140 -6.34 19.14 -8.00
CA ASP A 140 -7.41 19.48 -8.94
C ASP A 140 -8.14 18.23 -9.40
N THR A 141 -7.40 17.21 -9.83
CA THR A 141 -7.97 15.97 -10.36
C THR A 141 -8.27 14.93 -9.27
N GLN A 142 -7.74 15.11 -8.06
CA GLN A 142 -7.84 14.17 -6.94
C GLN A 142 -7.18 12.81 -7.21
N ILE A 143 -6.36 12.69 -8.26
CA ILE A 143 -5.65 11.46 -8.65
C ILE A 143 -4.34 11.37 -7.88
N TRP A 144 -4.00 10.16 -7.44
CA TRP A 144 -2.69 9.85 -6.85
C TRP A 144 -1.69 9.53 -7.96
N ASN A 145 -0.59 10.25 -7.99
CA ASN A 145 0.53 10.04 -8.90
C ASN A 145 1.67 9.38 -8.16
N LEU A 146 2.31 8.40 -8.79
CA LEU A 146 3.52 7.77 -8.28
C LEU A 146 4.70 8.71 -8.47
N GLU A 147 5.40 9.06 -7.39
CA GLU A 147 6.61 9.90 -7.42
C GLU A 147 7.89 9.08 -7.33
N LYS A 148 7.93 8.10 -6.43
CA LYS A 148 9.13 7.28 -6.18
C LYS A 148 8.74 5.86 -5.82
N VAL A 149 9.60 4.90 -6.18
CA VAL A 149 9.56 3.51 -5.71
C VAL A 149 10.86 3.27 -4.95
N GLU A 150 10.75 2.71 -3.74
CA GLU A 150 11.88 2.31 -2.93
C GLU A 150 11.79 0.81 -2.63
N ASN A 151 12.87 0.09 -2.89
CA ASN A 151 13.03 -1.31 -2.52
C ASN A 151 14.49 -1.57 -2.14
N GLU A 152 14.81 -2.73 -1.55
CA GLU A 152 16.18 -3.01 -1.10
C GLU A 152 17.23 -3.03 -2.22
N LEU A 153 16.83 -3.37 -3.46
CA LEU A 153 17.74 -3.35 -4.62
C LEU A 153 17.95 -1.95 -5.19
N HIS A 154 17.03 -1.03 -4.93
CA HIS A 154 17.04 0.33 -5.44
C HIS A 154 17.11 1.37 -4.32
N LYS A 155 17.68 1.03 -3.17
CA LYS A 155 18.14 2.06 -2.23
C LYS A 155 19.16 2.88 -2.98
N GLU A 156 18.80 4.13 -3.29
CA GLU A 156 19.84 5.09 -3.70
C GLU A 156 20.91 5.05 -2.62
N PRO A 157 22.18 4.79 -2.97
CA PRO A 157 23.23 4.87 -1.97
C PRO A 157 23.13 6.27 -1.35
N PRO A 158 23.37 6.41 -0.03
CA PRO A 158 23.36 7.70 0.62
C PRO A 158 24.28 8.63 -0.18
N ASP A 159 23.76 9.76 -0.61
CA ASP A 159 24.60 10.77 -1.28
C ASP A 159 25.43 11.46 -0.20
N HIS A 160 26.58 10.86 0.10
CA HIS A 160 27.49 11.35 1.13
C HIS A 160 27.92 12.79 0.89
N VAL A 161 27.90 13.26 -0.37
CA VAL A 161 28.22 14.65 -0.70
C VAL A 161 27.06 15.55 -0.29
N LEU A 162 25.84 15.16 -0.59
CA LEU A 162 24.64 15.91 -0.19
C LEU A 162 24.49 15.97 1.33
N ASP A 163 24.72 14.85 2.01
CA ASP A 163 24.67 14.75 3.48
C ASP A 163 25.76 15.64 4.11
N ALA A 164 26.98 15.61 3.58
CA ALA A 164 28.07 16.44 4.05
C ALA A 164 27.82 17.94 3.79
N VAL A 165 27.23 18.31 2.66
CA VAL A 165 26.81 19.70 2.38
C VAL A 165 25.68 20.11 3.33
N ALA A 166 24.70 19.24 3.54
CA ALA A 166 23.61 19.50 4.48
C ALA A 166 24.11 19.67 5.93
N GLY A 167 25.16 18.91 6.31
CA GLY A 167 25.84 19.04 7.62
C GLY A 167 26.54 20.38 7.87
N LEU A 168 26.85 21.14 6.80
CA LEU A 168 27.39 22.50 6.92
C LEU A 168 26.32 23.54 7.30
N LEU A 169 25.03 23.17 7.26
CA LEU A 169 23.90 24.06 7.55
C LEU A 169 23.33 23.76 8.91
N SER A 170 22.92 24.80 9.65
CA SER A 170 22.22 24.66 10.92
C SER A 170 21.07 25.66 11.01
N ALA A 171 20.21 25.52 12.03
CA ALA A 171 19.13 26.48 12.27
C ALA A 171 19.68 27.91 12.53
N GLU A 172 20.89 28.02 13.07
CA GLU A 172 21.58 29.31 13.33
C GLU A 172 22.30 29.81 12.08
N HIS A 173 22.74 28.91 11.20
CA HIS A 173 23.45 29.19 9.96
C HIS A 173 22.78 28.49 8.77
N PRO A 174 21.60 28.96 8.33
CA PRO A 174 20.81 28.28 7.29
C PRO A 174 21.33 28.48 5.87
N ILE A 175 22.33 29.33 5.69
CA ILE A 175 22.91 29.66 4.38
C ILE A 175 24.43 29.54 4.45
N TRP A 176 25.00 28.75 3.53
CA TRP A 176 26.45 28.70 3.33
C TRP A 176 26.83 29.62 2.17
N THR A 177 27.89 30.42 2.32
CA THR A 177 28.40 31.30 1.29
C THR A 177 29.90 31.14 1.15
N GLY A 178 30.39 30.92 -0.08
CA GLY A 178 31.83 30.75 -0.37
C GLY A 178 32.08 30.42 -1.81
N SER A 179 33.37 30.24 -2.17
CA SER A 179 33.77 29.75 -3.49
C SER A 179 33.53 28.23 -3.60
N PRO A 180 33.40 27.66 -4.81
CA PRO A 180 33.32 26.22 -4.99
C PRO A 180 34.46 25.43 -4.33
N SER A 181 35.66 25.99 -4.34
CA SER A 181 36.83 25.38 -3.67
C SER A 181 36.69 25.37 -2.17
N ALA A 182 36.21 26.47 -1.57
CA ALA A 182 35.96 26.53 -0.13
C ALA A 182 34.84 25.58 0.32
N LEU A 183 33.84 25.34 -0.52
CA LEU A 183 32.80 24.32 -0.24
C LEU A 183 33.43 22.92 -0.27
N ALA A 184 34.23 22.62 -1.28
CA ALA A 184 34.87 21.31 -1.38
C ALA A 184 35.81 21.02 -0.18
N ASP A 185 36.54 22.03 0.29
CA ASP A 185 37.40 21.92 1.48
C ASP A 185 36.58 21.70 2.75
N ALA A 186 35.47 22.43 2.91
CA ALA A 186 34.58 22.29 4.08
C ALA A 186 33.92 20.90 4.13
N VAL A 187 33.46 20.38 3.00
CA VAL A 187 32.90 19.03 2.86
C VAL A 187 33.94 17.96 3.16
N HIS A 188 35.18 18.11 2.69
CA HIS A 188 36.26 17.17 2.96
C HIS A 188 36.63 17.06 4.44
N VAL A 189 36.62 18.18 5.15
CA VAL A 189 36.87 18.20 6.60
C VAL A 189 35.73 17.51 7.35
N GLY A 190 34.45 17.69 6.94
CA GLY A 190 33.31 17.01 7.51
C GLY A 190 33.37 15.48 7.34
N MET A 191 33.75 15.00 6.17
CA MET A 191 33.89 13.56 5.88
C MET A 191 35.02 12.88 6.62
N ALA A 192 36.06 13.61 7.01
CA ALA A 192 37.21 13.07 7.75
C ALA A 192 36.99 12.99 9.27
N ALA A 193 35.94 13.63 9.80
CA ALA A 193 35.61 13.65 11.21
C ALA A 193 34.75 12.43 11.67
N ASP A 194 34.16 11.69 10.71
CA ASP A 194 33.27 10.53 10.96
C ASP A 194 33.98 9.16 10.76
N VAL A 195 35.29 9.12 10.68
CA VAL A 195 36.15 7.92 10.67
C VAL A 195 36.95 7.89 11.96
#